data_e5df6346919e9b3fe915bc8c11b43bf2
#
_entry.id   e5df6346919e9b3fe915bc8c11b43bf2
#
_cell.length_a   1.000
_cell.length_b   1.000
_cell.length_c   1.000
_cell.angle_alpha   90.00
_cell.angle_beta   90.00
_cell.angle_gamma   90.00
#
_symmetry.space_group_name_H-M   'P 1'
#
loop_
_entity.id
_entity.type
_entity.pdbx_description
1 polymer ?
#
loop_
_entity_poly.entity_id
_entity_poly.type
_entity_poly.pdbx_seq_one_letter_code
_entity_poly.pdbx_strand_id
1 'polypeptide(L)'
;MLTAVKPSVELALPSATSTSPQPPNTPAPNAASAHLPPQPSASFWGLVKRGLKSMLTSYQHTVFLLALLVVCRRFSSIVAIIIAFTVGYSLTLALATLGMVTAPSKVTESLIAATLALVGLENLLRREEPKARWLPTFAFGLIHGFGFASVLRQAQLDTAASSLTRSILPFNLGVELGQLVVLAILVLALWKLRSRPSLIRYGVPAISILALLLGGYRMLTSTLLL
;
A
#
# COMPACT_ATOMS: atom_id res chain seq x y z
N MET A 1 -1.34 -27.58 -71.21
CA MET A 1 -1.32 -29.01 -71.49
C MET A 1 -1.51 -29.77 -70.23
N LEU A 2 -2.66 -30.48 -70.21
CA LEU A 2 -2.99 -31.71 -69.49
C LEU A 2 -2.98 -31.69 -67.93
N THR A 3 -4.12 -31.48 -67.30
CA THR A 3 -5.25 -32.40 -66.91
C THR A 3 -4.86 -33.79 -66.46
N ALA A 4 -5.20 -34.08 -65.18
CA ALA A 4 -5.79 -35.37 -64.73
C ALA A 4 -6.17 -35.19 -63.25
N VAL A 5 -7.41 -34.99 -62.87
CA VAL A 5 -8.53 -35.93 -62.62
C VAL A 5 -8.23 -36.97 -61.53
N LYS A 6 -9.02 -36.76 -60.43
CA LYS A 6 -9.31 -37.68 -59.30
C LYS A 6 -9.92 -39.02 -59.80
N PRO A 7 -9.95 -40.02 -58.92
CA PRO A 7 -11.26 -40.36 -58.38
C PRO A 7 -11.28 -40.65 -56.86
N SER A 8 -12.43 -40.32 -56.28
CA SER A 8 -12.93 -40.65 -54.95
C SER A 8 -13.26 -42.14 -54.89
N VAL A 9 -12.90 -42.78 -53.77
CA VAL A 9 -13.49 -44.05 -53.37
C VAL A 9 -14.15 -43.84 -52.03
N GLU A 10 -15.46 -43.86 -52.08
CA GLU A 10 -16.37 -43.86 -50.96
C GLU A 10 -16.50 -45.29 -50.47
N LEU A 11 -16.03 -45.62 -49.30
CA LEU A 11 -16.20 -46.93 -48.67
C LEU A 11 -17.23 -46.81 -47.55
N ALA A 12 -18.45 -47.23 -47.85
CA ALA A 12 -19.54 -47.35 -46.91
C ALA A 12 -19.24 -48.51 -45.91
N LEU A 13 -19.22 -48.22 -44.63
CA LEU A 13 -19.21 -49.22 -43.56
C LEU A 13 -20.59 -49.28 -42.91
N PRO A 14 -21.09 -50.49 -42.60
CA PRO A 14 -22.43 -50.67 -42.07
C PRO A 14 -22.53 -50.28 -40.59
N SER A 15 -23.66 -49.67 -40.24
CA SER A 15 -24.08 -49.31 -38.89
C SER A 15 -24.19 -50.55 -38.00
N ALA A 16 -23.34 -50.64 -37.01
CA ALA A 16 -23.54 -51.56 -35.88
C ALA A 16 -24.21 -50.82 -34.75
N THR A 17 -25.48 -51.07 -34.56
CA THR A 17 -26.27 -50.70 -33.39
C THR A 17 -25.74 -51.48 -32.16
N SER A 18 -24.95 -50.85 -31.32
CA SER A 18 -24.65 -51.40 -30.00
C SER A 18 -25.40 -50.62 -28.93
N THR A 19 -26.51 -51.18 -28.55
CA THR A 19 -27.27 -50.79 -27.35
C THR A 19 -26.42 -51.11 -26.12
N SER A 20 -25.74 -50.16 -25.57
CA SER A 20 -25.06 -50.30 -24.28
C SER A 20 -26.06 -49.94 -23.16
N PRO A 21 -26.20 -50.77 -22.11
CA PRO A 21 -27.08 -50.48 -21.00
C PRO A 21 -26.52 -49.28 -20.22
N GLN A 22 -27.36 -48.26 -20.08
CA GLN A 22 -27.10 -47.09 -19.22
C GLN A 22 -27.09 -47.56 -17.76
N PRO A 23 -26.02 -47.30 -16.99
CA PRO A 23 -26.03 -47.62 -15.57
C PRO A 23 -27.02 -46.71 -14.84
N PRO A 24 -27.65 -47.19 -13.76
CA PRO A 24 -28.69 -46.44 -13.04
C PRO A 24 -28.12 -45.12 -12.52
N ASN A 25 -28.90 -44.05 -12.72
CA ASN A 25 -28.66 -42.71 -12.15
C ASN A 25 -28.47 -42.80 -10.64
N THR A 26 -27.25 -42.96 -10.20
CA THR A 26 -26.88 -42.62 -8.84
C THR A 26 -26.74 -41.12 -8.78
N PRO A 27 -27.50 -40.39 -7.96
CA PRO A 27 -27.27 -39.00 -7.77
C PRO A 27 -25.83 -38.83 -7.29
N ALA A 28 -25.00 -38.09 -8.05
CA ALA A 28 -23.68 -37.72 -7.59
C ALA A 28 -23.85 -37.11 -6.20
N PRO A 29 -23.03 -37.53 -5.20
CA PRO A 29 -23.04 -36.88 -3.93
C PRO A 29 -22.77 -35.39 -4.21
N ASN A 30 -23.73 -34.54 -3.86
CA ASN A 30 -23.54 -33.10 -3.77
C ASN A 30 -22.14 -32.93 -3.23
N ALA A 31 -21.21 -32.42 -4.06
CA ALA A 31 -19.94 -31.96 -3.59
C ALA A 31 -20.33 -30.88 -2.55
N ALA A 32 -20.42 -31.36 -1.32
CA ALA A 32 -20.61 -30.49 -0.17
C ALA A 32 -19.63 -29.35 -0.39
N SER A 33 -20.19 -28.18 -0.63
CA SER A 33 -19.46 -26.93 -0.55
C SER A 33 -18.70 -27.03 0.76
N ALA A 34 -17.43 -27.37 0.68
CA ALA A 34 -16.56 -27.39 1.82
C ALA A 34 -16.64 -25.96 2.37
N HIS A 35 -17.51 -25.78 3.35
CA HIS A 35 -17.49 -24.58 4.18
C HIS A 35 -16.11 -24.58 4.79
N LEU A 36 -15.19 -23.83 4.13
CA LEU A 36 -13.95 -23.43 4.78
C LEU A 36 -14.36 -22.85 6.12
N PRO A 37 -13.82 -23.36 7.23
CA PRO A 37 -14.14 -22.83 8.55
C PRO A 37 -13.97 -21.32 8.49
N PRO A 38 -14.91 -20.53 9.04
CA PRO A 38 -14.80 -19.09 9.04
C PRO A 38 -13.45 -18.74 9.64
N GLN A 39 -12.60 -18.10 8.84
CA GLN A 39 -11.29 -17.62 9.29
C GLN A 39 -11.55 -16.73 10.53
N PRO A 40 -10.87 -16.94 11.64
CA PRO A 40 -11.14 -16.20 12.85
C PRO A 40 -11.04 -14.71 12.53
N SER A 41 -12.15 -13.97 12.68
CA SER A 41 -12.21 -12.55 12.49
C SER A 41 -11.05 -11.91 13.25
N ALA A 42 -10.21 -11.14 12.57
CA ALA A 42 -9.02 -10.59 13.20
C ALA A 42 -9.44 -9.80 14.44
N SER A 43 -8.95 -10.19 15.60
CA SER A 43 -9.25 -9.53 16.88
C SER A 43 -8.92 -8.03 16.77
N PHE A 44 -9.71 -7.18 17.43
CA PHE A 44 -9.44 -5.74 17.53
C PHE A 44 -7.94 -5.45 17.82
N TRP A 45 -7.40 -6.07 18.86
CA TRP A 45 -5.99 -5.92 19.21
C TRP A 45 -5.02 -6.52 18.21
N GLY A 46 -5.45 -7.56 17.48
CA GLY A 46 -4.67 -8.11 16.36
C GLY A 46 -4.51 -7.10 15.22
N LEU A 47 -5.56 -6.34 14.91
CA LEU A 47 -5.54 -5.28 13.91
C LEU A 47 -4.73 -4.07 14.36
N VAL A 48 -4.87 -3.64 15.62
CA VAL A 48 -4.04 -2.57 16.20
C VAL A 48 -2.55 -2.95 16.11
N LYS A 49 -2.18 -4.17 16.50
CA LYS A 49 -0.79 -4.64 16.41
C LYS A 49 -0.28 -4.68 14.95
N ARG A 50 -1.12 -5.04 14.00
CA ARG A 50 -0.76 -5.04 12.56
C ARG A 50 -0.51 -3.63 12.04
N GLY A 51 -1.39 -2.68 12.37
CA GLY A 51 -1.22 -1.27 12.02
C GLY A 51 0.05 -0.68 12.63
N LEU A 52 0.26 -0.91 13.92
CA LEU A 52 1.48 -0.52 14.65
C LEU A 52 2.74 -1.10 13.99
N LYS A 53 2.76 -2.40 13.75
CA LYS A 53 3.89 -3.08 13.10
C LYS A 53 4.13 -2.51 11.69
N SER A 54 3.07 -2.34 10.90
CA SER A 54 3.17 -1.79 9.54
C SER A 54 3.88 -0.44 9.54
N MET A 55 3.53 0.45 10.47
CA MET A 55 4.17 1.77 10.60
C MET A 55 5.61 1.68 11.07
N LEU A 56 5.90 0.89 12.13
CA LEU A 56 7.23 0.77 12.71
C LEU A 56 8.24 0.07 11.79
N THR A 57 7.79 -0.85 10.93
CA THR A 57 8.67 -1.57 10.00
C THR A 57 8.85 -0.85 8.66
N SER A 58 8.05 0.19 8.40
CA SER A 58 8.13 0.96 7.16
C SER A 58 9.25 2.01 7.21
N TYR A 59 10.46 1.62 6.80
CA TYR A 59 11.59 2.56 6.72
C TYR A 59 11.31 3.73 5.77
N GLN A 60 10.54 3.53 4.70
CA GLN A 60 10.16 4.60 3.78
C GLN A 60 9.35 5.70 4.48
N HIS A 61 8.36 5.32 5.30
CA HIS A 61 7.58 6.28 6.10
C HIS A 61 8.45 6.99 7.13
N THR A 62 9.35 6.26 7.79
CA THR A 62 10.27 6.85 8.78
C THR A 62 11.19 7.89 8.13
N VAL A 63 11.81 7.58 6.99
CA VAL A 63 12.67 8.53 6.26
C VAL A 63 11.85 9.68 5.70
N PHE A 64 10.63 9.43 5.21
CA PHE A 64 9.71 10.47 4.75
C PHE A 64 9.35 11.45 5.85
N LEU A 65 8.92 10.97 7.03
CA LEU A 65 8.62 11.83 8.19
C LEU A 65 9.86 12.60 8.64
N LEU A 66 11.02 11.95 8.69
CA LEU A 66 12.26 12.62 9.04
C LEU A 66 12.60 13.75 8.05
N ALA A 67 12.48 13.49 6.74
CA ALA A 67 12.71 14.50 5.71
C ALA A 67 11.70 15.65 5.77
N LEU A 68 10.43 15.35 6.12
CA LEU A 68 9.42 16.40 6.34
C LEU A 68 9.75 17.28 7.55
N LEU A 69 10.21 16.67 8.65
CA LEU A 69 10.37 17.37 9.93
C LEU A 69 11.71 18.06 10.09
N VAL A 70 12.75 17.62 9.38
CA VAL A 70 14.12 18.12 9.57
C VAL A 70 14.26 19.62 9.29
N VAL A 71 13.46 20.17 8.37
CA VAL A 71 13.45 21.60 8.03
C VAL A 71 12.46 22.43 8.86
N CYS A 72 11.53 21.77 9.60
CA CYS A 72 10.53 22.47 10.41
C CYS A 72 11.18 23.15 11.61
N ARG A 73 10.96 24.43 11.76
CA ARG A 73 11.51 25.23 12.87
C ARG A 73 10.52 25.43 14.01
N ARG A 74 9.23 25.44 13.72
CA ARG A 74 8.15 25.71 14.68
C ARG A 74 7.44 24.41 15.07
N PHE A 75 7.11 24.29 16.34
CA PHE A 75 6.32 23.14 16.82
C PHE A 75 4.92 23.10 16.16
N SER A 76 4.29 24.27 15.95
CA SER A 76 3.00 24.36 15.25
C SER A 76 3.05 23.81 13.83
N SER A 77 4.16 24.00 13.11
CA SER A 77 4.34 23.41 11.77
C SER A 77 4.43 21.89 11.84
N ILE A 78 5.13 21.34 12.83
CA ILE A 78 5.21 19.90 13.06
C ILE A 78 3.81 19.32 13.28
N VAL A 79 3.03 19.93 14.18
CA VAL A 79 1.65 19.49 14.47
C VAL A 79 0.76 19.58 13.23
N ALA A 80 0.83 20.70 12.48
CA ALA A 80 0.06 20.87 11.25
C ALA A 80 0.38 19.82 10.19
N ILE A 81 1.66 19.46 10.02
CA ILE A 81 2.12 18.42 9.10
C ILE A 81 1.57 17.06 9.52
N ILE A 82 1.65 16.73 10.82
CA ILE A 82 1.16 15.46 11.35
C ILE A 82 -0.34 15.33 11.11
N ILE A 83 -1.12 16.34 11.50
CA ILE A 83 -2.58 16.32 11.32
C ILE A 83 -2.93 16.21 9.84
N ALA A 84 -2.31 17.00 8.98
CA ALA A 84 -2.59 16.96 7.54
C ALA A 84 -2.29 15.59 6.94
N PHE A 85 -1.16 14.98 7.29
CA PHE A 85 -0.80 13.64 6.84
C PHE A 85 -1.79 12.58 7.34
N THR A 86 -2.11 12.63 8.65
CA THR A 86 -3.06 11.71 9.29
C THR A 86 -4.43 11.77 8.64
N VAL A 87 -4.99 12.96 8.45
CA VAL A 87 -6.29 13.15 7.80
C VAL A 87 -6.26 12.63 6.36
N GLY A 88 -5.19 12.95 5.61
CA GLY A 88 -5.01 12.50 4.23
C GLY A 88 -5.01 10.98 4.12
N TYR A 89 -4.14 10.30 4.85
CA TYR A 89 -4.04 8.84 4.72
C TYR A 89 -5.27 8.11 5.30
N SER A 90 -5.86 8.60 6.38
CA SER A 90 -7.06 8.01 6.96
C SER A 90 -8.25 8.09 6.00
N LEU A 91 -8.40 9.20 5.30
CA LEU A 91 -9.44 9.38 4.29
C LEU A 91 -9.28 8.36 3.15
N THR A 92 -8.09 8.26 2.58
CA THR A 92 -7.83 7.32 1.48
C THR A 92 -7.90 5.87 1.96
N LEU A 93 -7.40 5.56 3.15
CA LEU A 93 -7.51 4.22 3.74
C LEU A 93 -8.99 3.81 3.85
N ALA A 94 -9.85 4.70 4.36
CA ALA A 94 -11.28 4.45 4.47
C ALA A 94 -11.92 4.24 3.09
N LEU A 95 -11.72 5.16 2.14
CA LEU A 95 -12.28 5.09 0.78
C LEU A 95 -11.80 3.83 0.03
N ALA A 96 -10.51 3.51 0.12
CA ALA A 96 -9.94 2.34 -0.55
C ALA A 96 -10.42 1.03 0.08
N THR A 97 -10.63 0.99 1.38
CA THR A 97 -11.13 -0.20 2.07
C THR A 97 -12.62 -0.43 1.80
N LEU A 98 -13.38 0.64 1.66
CA LEU A 98 -14.80 0.58 1.24
C LEU A 98 -14.97 0.26 -0.25
N GLY A 99 -13.88 0.10 -1.01
CA GLY A 99 -13.93 -0.22 -2.44
C GLY A 99 -14.32 0.96 -3.34
N MET A 100 -14.44 2.17 -2.78
CA MET A 100 -14.82 3.36 -3.55
C MET A 100 -13.68 3.84 -4.46
N VAL A 101 -12.44 3.60 -4.06
CA VAL A 101 -11.25 3.93 -4.84
C VAL A 101 -10.26 2.77 -4.78
N THR A 102 -9.70 2.40 -5.91
CA THR A 102 -8.69 1.34 -6.01
C THR A 102 -7.47 1.84 -6.76
N ALA A 103 -6.29 1.44 -6.31
CA ALA A 103 -5.05 1.69 -7.02
C ALA A 103 -4.22 0.40 -7.09
N PRO A 104 -3.59 0.12 -8.25
CA PRO A 104 -2.67 -1.00 -8.38
C PRO A 104 -1.49 -0.84 -7.41
N SER A 105 -1.06 -1.92 -6.76
CA SER A 105 0.00 -1.86 -5.74
C SER A 105 1.30 -1.25 -6.27
N LYS A 106 1.70 -1.59 -7.50
CA LYS A 106 2.90 -1.04 -8.14
C LYS A 106 2.84 0.48 -8.35
N VAL A 107 1.69 0.98 -8.82
CA VAL A 107 1.47 2.43 -8.98
C VAL A 107 1.55 3.13 -7.62
N THR A 108 0.91 2.55 -6.61
CA THR A 108 0.93 3.08 -5.24
C THR A 108 2.36 3.14 -4.68
N GLU A 109 3.14 2.07 -4.84
CA GLU A 109 4.54 2.03 -4.40
C GLU A 109 5.40 3.08 -5.11
N SER A 110 5.23 3.22 -6.43
CA SER A 110 5.94 4.25 -7.21
C SER A 110 5.57 5.66 -6.77
N LEU A 111 4.29 5.93 -6.51
CA LEU A 111 3.83 7.23 -6.02
C LEU A 111 4.35 7.54 -4.61
N ILE A 112 4.33 6.57 -3.70
CA ILE A 112 4.92 6.73 -2.36
C ILE A 112 6.42 7.05 -2.46
N ALA A 113 7.14 6.32 -3.32
CA ALA A 113 8.55 6.57 -3.56
C ALA A 113 8.81 7.96 -4.18
N ALA A 114 7.95 8.39 -5.10
CA ALA A 114 8.02 9.73 -5.70
C ALA A 114 7.81 10.84 -4.64
N THR A 115 6.85 10.69 -3.70
CA THR A 115 6.66 11.67 -2.62
C THR A 115 7.90 11.82 -1.75
N LEU A 116 8.58 10.71 -1.46
CA LEU A 116 9.83 10.71 -0.70
C LEU A 116 10.94 11.46 -1.44
N ALA A 117 11.12 11.18 -2.75
CA ALA A 117 12.09 11.87 -3.59
C ALA A 117 11.78 13.38 -3.71
N LEU A 118 10.50 13.74 -3.87
CA LEU A 118 10.06 15.14 -3.97
C LEU A 118 10.37 15.92 -2.69
N VAL A 119 10.09 15.36 -1.52
CA VAL A 119 10.40 16.00 -0.23
C VAL A 119 11.92 16.20 -0.08
N GLY A 120 12.71 15.17 -0.44
CA GLY A 120 14.18 15.28 -0.43
C GLY A 120 14.67 16.40 -1.36
N LEU A 121 14.17 16.43 -2.58
CA LEU A 121 14.50 17.46 -3.57
C LEU A 121 14.08 18.86 -3.12
N GLU A 122 12.84 19.02 -2.62
CA GLU A 122 12.34 20.30 -2.11
C GLU A 122 13.23 20.85 -1.00
N ASN A 123 13.64 20.01 -0.06
CA ASN A 123 14.52 20.42 1.03
C ASN A 123 15.90 20.88 0.54
N LEU A 124 16.44 20.24 -0.51
CA LEU A 124 17.74 20.64 -1.10
C LEU A 124 17.65 21.97 -1.83
N LEU A 125 16.53 22.21 -2.54
CA LEU A 125 16.34 23.42 -3.35
C LEU A 125 15.99 24.63 -2.48
N ARG A 126 15.11 24.49 -1.49
CA ARG A 126 14.56 25.63 -0.74
C ARG A 126 15.36 26.02 0.49
N ARG A 127 16.08 25.10 1.12
CA ARG A 127 16.86 25.29 2.36
C ARG A 127 16.11 25.90 3.56
N GLU A 128 14.84 26.28 3.38
CA GLU A 128 13.98 26.89 4.37
C GLU A 128 12.64 26.16 4.45
N GLU A 129 11.95 26.33 5.58
CA GLU A 129 10.61 25.76 5.78
C GLU A 129 9.61 26.42 4.82
N PRO A 130 8.98 25.65 3.89
CA PRO A 130 7.98 26.20 2.98
C PRO A 130 6.76 26.69 3.75
N LYS A 131 6.21 27.83 3.33
CA LYS A 131 4.90 28.28 3.81
C LYS A 131 3.85 27.26 3.42
N ALA A 132 2.90 26.98 4.34
CA ALA A 132 1.82 26.03 4.12
C ALA A 132 2.27 24.59 3.74
N ARG A 133 3.38 24.10 4.30
CA ARG A 133 3.90 22.73 4.07
C ARG A 133 2.87 21.64 4.41
N TRP A 134 1.89 21.92 5.24
CA TRP A 134 0.79 21.03 5.54
C TRP A 134 -0.04 20.63 4.30
N LEU A 135 -0.16 21.53 3.30
CA LEU A 135 -0.97 21.28 2.11
C LEU A 135 -0.38 20.16 1.21
N PRO A 136 0.89 20.23 0.75
CA PRO A 136 1.48 19.09 0.05
C PRO A 136 1.56 17.84 0.94
N THR A 137 1.73 17.97 2.25
CA THR A 137 1.74 16.83 3.17
C THR A 137 0.39 16.13 3.23
N PHE A 138 -0.73 16.86 3.18
CA PHE A 138 -2.05 16.26 3.05
C PHE A 138 -2.18 15.44 1.76
N ALA A 139 -1.73 15.98 0.62
CA ALA A 139 -1.72 15.26 -0.66
C ALA A 139 -0.84 13.99 -0.59
N PHE A 140 0.32 14.08 0.07
CA PHE A 140 1.17 12.90 0.31
C PHE A 140 0.46 11.87 1.20
N GLY A 141 -0.27 12.31 2.23
CA GLY A 141 -1.10 11.44 3.06
C GLY A 141 -2.12 10.66 2.24
N LEU A 142 -2.83 11.31 1.30
CA LEU A 142 -3.76 10.64 0.40
C LEU A 142 -3.08 9.51 -0.40
N ILE A 143 -1.88 9.73 -0.90
CA ILE A 143 -1.12 8.71 -1.63
C ILE A 143 -0.71 7.55 -0.70
N HIS A 144 -0.20 7.86 0.48
CA HIS A 144 0.25 6.87 1.45
C HIS A 144 -0.89 6.00 2.00
N GLY A 145 -2.11 6.53 2.04
CA GLY A 145 -3.31 5.80 2.46
C GLY A 145 -3.59 4.55 1.61
N PHE A 146 -3.28 4.57 0.31
CA PHE A 146 -3.38 3.38 -0.55
C PHE A 146 -2.39 2.27 -0.12
N GLY A 147 -1.19 2.65 0.32
CA GLY A 147 -0.20 1.71 0.85
C GLY A 147 -0.72 0.99 2.10
N PHE A 148 -1.29 1.71 3.05
CA PHE A 148 -1.92 1.12 4.24
C PHE A 148 -3.14 0.27 3.91
N ALA A 149 -3.96 0.68 2.93
CA ALA A 149 -5.08 -0.11 2.46
C ALA A 149 -4.65 -1.45 1.84
N SER A 150 -3.51 -1.50 1.14
CA SER A 150 -2.96 -2.74 0.60
C SER A 150 -2.53 -3.70 1.71
N VAL A 151 -1.90 -3.20 2.77
CA VAL A 151 -1.52 -4.00 3.95
C VAL A 151 -2.77 -4.55 4.66
N LEU A 152 -3.81 -3.74 4.79
CA LEU A 152 -5.06 -4.16 5.41
C LEU A 152 -5.76 -5.25 4.59
N ARG A 153 -5.80 -5.12 3.25
CA ARG A 153 -6.35 -6.16 2.35
C ARG A 153 -5.55 -7.46 2.38
N GLN A 154 -4.23 -7.40 2.40
CA GLN A 154 -3.38 -8.61 2.51
C GLN A 154 -3.58 -9.36 3.83
N ALA A 155 -4.13 -8.70 4.84
CA ALA A 155 -4.50 -9.35 6.09
C ALA A 155 -5.68 -10.34 5.97
N GLN A 156 -6.23 -10.54 4.76
CA GLN A 156 -7.36 -11.44 4.45
C GLN A 156 -8.56 -11.23 5.38
N LEU A 157 -8.93 -9.98 5.56
CA LEU A 157 -10.11 -9.65 6.33
C LEU A 157 -11.35 -9.90 5.46
N ASP A 158 -12.33 -10.63 6.00
CA ASP A 158 -13.60 -10.89 5.34
C ASP A 158 -14.18 -9.63 4.70
N THR A 159 -14.53 -9.75 3.41
CA THR A 159 -14.96 -8.63 2.56
C THR A 159 -16.40 -8.15 2.82
N ALA A 160 -17.06 -8.64 3.86
CA ALA A 160 -18.37 -8.14 4.24
C ALA A 160 -18.27 -6.68 4.71
N ALA A 161 -19.08 -5.78 4.13
CA ALA A 161 -19.02 -4.35 4.40
C ALA A 161 -19.10 -3.98 5.89
N SER A 162 -19.82 -4.77 6.69
CA SER A 162 -19.91 -4.61 8.15
C SER A 162 -18.60 -4.97 8.89
N SER A 163 -17.78 -5.87 8.32
CA SER A 163 -16.49 -6.26 8.89
C SER A 163 -15.39 -5.26 8.51
N LEU A 164 -15.49 -4.62 7.35
CA LEU A 164 -14.54 -3.60 6.90
C LEU A 164 -14.50 -2.40 7.83
N THR A 165 -15.64 -1.83 8.19
CA THR A 165 -15.72 -0.70 9.13
C THR A 165 -15.12 -1.05 10.49
N ARG A 166 -15.38 -2.28 10.98
CA ARG A 166 -14.79 -2.78 12.23
C ARG A 166 -13.29 -2.99 12.14
N SER A 167 -12.76 -3.20 10.95
CA SER A 167 -11.33 -3.45 10.71
C SER A 167 -10.53 -2.17 10.49
N ILE A 168 -11.11 -1.17 9.83
CA ILE A 168 -10.43 0.10 9.54
C ILE A 168 -10.04 0.83 10.81
N LEU A 169 -10.97 0.97 11.75
CA LEU A 169 -10.75 1.75 12.96
C LEU A 169 -9.59 1.22 13.83
N PRO A 170 -9.55 -0.07 14.21
CA PRO A 170 -8.45 -0.59 15.01
C PRO A 170 -7.12 -0.60 14.26
N PHE A 171 -7.13 -0.89 12.95
CA PHE A 171 -5.91 -0.82 12.14
C PHE A 171 -5.37 0.60 12.07
N ASN A 172 -6.23 1.60 11.79
CA ASN A 172 -5.86 3.01 11.76
C ASN A 172 -5.33 3.50 13.11
N LEU A 173 -5.96 3.09 14.20
CA LEU A 173 -5.47 3.36 15.55
C LEU A 173 -4.05 2.80 15.75
N GLY A 174 -3.78 1.61 15.24
CA GLY A 174 -2.45 1.01 15.29
C GLY A 174 -1.41 1.79 14.49
N VAL A 175 -1.76 2.23 13.27
CA VAL A 175 -0.90 3.08 12.45
C VAL A 175 -0.60 4.40 13.16
N GLU A 176 -1.62 5.04 13.74
CA GLU A 176 -1.50 6.30 14.48
C GLU A 176 -0.56 6.16 15.69
N LEU A 177 -0.75 5.12 16.49
CA LEU A 177 0.15 4.84 17.63
C LEU A 177 1.59 4.62 17.16
N GLY A 178 1.79 3.88 16.06
CA GLY A 178 3.11 3.70 15.45
C GLY A 178 3.72 5.01 14.97
N GLN A 179 2.93 5.85 14.33
CA GLN A 179 3.34 7.18 13.89
C GLN A 179 3.76 8.07 15.07
N LEU A 180 2.97 8.09 16.15
CA LEU A 180 3.31 8.86 17.36
C LEU A 180 4.63 8.39 17.99
N VAL A 181 4.88 7.07 18.04
CA VAL A 181 6.16 6.53 18.54
C VAL A 181 7.32 7.00 17.66
N VAL A 182 7.21 6.85 16.34
CA VAL A 182 8.24 7.30 15.39
C VAL A 182 8.48 8.80 15.52
N LEU A 183 7.41 9.59 15.58
CA LEU A 183 7.49 11.04 15.72
C LEU A 183 8.15 11.47 17.03
N ALA A 184 7.81 10.84 18.15
CA ALA A 184 8.43 11.13 19.43
C ALA A 184 9.95 10.92 19.37
N ILE A 185 10.39 9.80 18.77
CA ILE A 185 11.81 9.51 18.56
C ILE A 185 12.46 10.54 17.63
N LEU A 186 11.82 10.86 16.50
CA LEU A 186 12.36 11.81 15.52
C LEU A 186 12.44 13.24 16.09
N VAL A 187 11.39 13.70 16.78
CA VAL A 187 11.37 15.04 17.39
C VAL A 187 12.45 15.16 18.46
N LEU A 188 12.61 14.12 19.30
CA LEU A 188 13.66 14.09 20.31
C LEU A 188 15.06 14.08 19.69
N ALA A 189 15.26 13.30 18.64
CA ALA A 189 16.51 13.27 17.89
C ALA A 189 16.81 14.63 17.25
N LEU A 190 15.83 15.25 16.59
CA LEU A 190 15.95 16.57 15.99
C LEU A 190 16.19 17.67 17.03
N TRP A 191 15.58 17.57 18.21
CA TRP A 191 15.82 18.51 19.31
C TRP A 191 17.29 18.46 19.77
N LYS A 192 17.83 17.25 19.97
CA LYS A 192 19.27 17.08 20.28
C LYS A 192 20.17 17.54 19.13
N LEU A 193 19.78 17.32 17.88
CA LEU A 193 20.53 17.73 16.72
C LEU A 193 20.60 19.26 16.61
N ARG A 194 19.51 19.95 16.93
CA ARG A 194 19.39 21.43 16.87
C ARG A 194 20.30 22.15 17.86
N SER A 195 20.70 21.52 18.95
CA SER A 195 21.65 22.09 19.90
C SER A 195 23.10 22.17 19.34
N ARG A 196 23.36 21.55 18.18
CA ARG A 196 24.68 21.54 17.53
C ARG A 196 24.61 22.12 16.10
N PRO A 197 25.06 23.38 15.88
CA PRO A 197 24.95 24.04 14.57
C PRO A 197 25.61 23.30 13.41
N SER A 198 26.73 22.59 13.66
CA SER A 198 27.41 21.76 12.66
C SER A 198 26.53 20.61 12.17
N LEU A 199 25.77 19.98 13.07
CA LEU A 199 24.87 18.87 12.72
C LEU A 199 23.66 19.34 11.89
N ILE A 200 23.17 20.55 12.11
CA ILE A 200 22.11 21.13 11.27
C ILE A 200 22.64 21.41 9.87
N ARG A 201 23.82 22.00 9.78
CA ARG A 201 24.45 22.38 8.50
C ARG A 201 24.64 21.20 7.57
N TYR A 202 25.03 20.03 8.10
CA TYR A 202 25.30 18.83 7.32
C TYR A 202 24.15 17.81 7.39
N GLY A 203 23.41 17.75 8.48
CA GLY A 203 22.32 16.77 8.71
C GLY A 203 21.12 17.00 7.80
N VAL A 204 20.70 18.25 7.61
CA VAL A 204 19.56 18.57 6.72
C VAL A 204 19.84 18.13 5.28
N PRO A 205 21.00 18.53 4.65
CA PRO A 205 21.33 18.03 3.32
C PRO A 205 21.50 16.52 3.27
N ALA A 206 22.14 15.90 4.26
CA ALA A 206 22.37 14.45 4.27
C ALA A 206 21.03 13.67 4.29
N ILE A 207 20.09 14.05 5.16
CA ILE A 207 18.75 13.43 5.23
C ILE A 207 17.99 13.67 3.91
N SER A 208 18.10 14.85 3.33
CA SER A 208 17.43 15.20 2.08
C SER A 208 17.98 14.41 0.89
N ILE A 209 19.29 14.23 0.81
CA ILE A 209 19.95 13.39 -0.20
C ILE A 209 19.54 11.93 -0.01
N LEU A 210 19.54 11.43 1.23
CA LEU A 210 19.08 10.07 1.53
C LEU A 210 17.63 9.85 1.07
N ALA A 211 16.73 10.79 1.36
CA ALA A 211 15.34 10.72 0.95
C ALA A 211 15.20 10.74 -0.59
N LEU A 212 15.95 11.61 -1.26
CA LEU A 212 15.95 11.71 -2.73
C LEU A 212 16.46 10.42 -3.37
N LEU A 213 17.59 9.89 -2.91
CA LEU A 213 18.20 8.68 -3.46
C LEU A 213 17.33 7.44 -3.18
N LEU A 214 16.84 7.30 -1.97
CA LEU A 214 15.97 6.18 -1.60
C LEU A 214 14.65 6.21 -2.37
N GLY A 215 14.01 7.38 -2.44
CA GLY A 215 12.77 7.57 -3.21
C GLY A 215 13.00 7.34 -4.69
N GLY A 216 14.05 7.92 -5.27
CA GLY A 216 14.41 7.72 -6.67
C GLY A 216 14.70 6.26 -7.02
N TYR A 217 15.50 5.58 -6.21
CA TYR A 217 15.81 4.16 -6.38
C TYR A 217 14.54 3.30 -6.34
N ARG A 218 13.68 3.50 -5.33
CA ARG A 218 12.42 2.75 -5.20
C ARG A 218 11.44 3.04 -6.32
N MET A 219 11.36 4.28 -6.78
CA MET A 219 10.52 4.65 -7.92
C MET A 219 11.01 3.95 -9.20
N LEU A 220 12.32 3.95 -9.47
CA LEU A 220 12.90 3.26 -10.61
C LEU A 220 12.64 1.75 -10.56
N THR A 221 12.90 1.10 -9.43
CA THR A 221 12.68 -0.36 -9.29
C THR A 221 11.22 -0.72 -9.43
N SER A 222 10.28 0.07 -8.88
CA SER A 222 8.85 -0.16 -9.04
C SER A 222 8.36 0.02 -10.48
N THR A 223 8.99 0.93 -11.23
CA THR A 223 8.62 1.23 -12.63
C THR A 223 9.26 0.26 -13.62
N LEU A 224 10.53 -0.14 -13.40
CA LEU A 224 11.25 -1.06 -14.29
C LEU A 224 10.78 -2.52 -14.15
N LEU A 225 10.12 -2.88 -13.05
CA LEU A 225 9.52 -4.20 -12.84
C LEU A 225 8.05 -4.26 -13.29
N LEU A 226 7.57 -3.23 -13.99
CA LEU A 226 6.31 -3.23 -14.75
C LEU A 226 6.49 -3.99 -16.05
#